data_805dfd59f80d6e7e677a6a801323362e
#
_entry.id   805dfd59f80d6e7e677a6a801323362e
#
_cell.length_a   1.000
_cell.length_b   1.000
_cell.length_c   1.000
_cell.angle_alpha   90.00
_cell.angle_beta   90.00
_cell.angle_gamma   90.00
#
_symmetry.space_group_name_H-M   'P 1'
#
loop_
_entity.id
_entity.type
_entity.pdbx_description
1 polymer ?
#
loop_
_entity_poly.entity_id
_entity_poly.type
_entity_poly.pdbx_seq_one_letter_code
_entity_poly.pdbx_strand_id
1 'polypeptide(L)'
;ASCATSESLFLTSTYGTVTINDDGSYSYAADQAATDNLAHGATVTDYFVYTVTDGNGSSDSAELAITITGRGPGAVDDTDTVAENGSLNRNAAAGVLADDNTGDTENLIVTRISSNSTGNAGNATQGVLGTYGTLTVADDGSYTYAANTAAAEALAAGDNSQTDVFTYTVKDDNGVNSDTATLTITIHGVDDDPVGTSDSGAVDDDQQ
;
A
#
# COMPACT_ATOMS: atom_id res chain seq x y z
N ALA A 1 -49.88 -8.60 36.31
CA ALA A 1 -48.49 -8.48 35.79
C ALA A 1 -48.59 -8.05 34.34
N SER A 2 -48.42 -6.74 34.10
CA SER A 2 -48.23 -6.21 32.75
C SER A 2 -46.82 -6.54 32.31
N CYS A 3 -46.68 -7.37 31.34
CA CYS A 3 -45.42 -7.54 30.62
C CYS A 3 -45.22 -6.19 29.87
N ALA A 4 -44.31 -5.35 30.36
CA ALA A 4 -43.83 -4.24 29.58
C ALA A 4 -43.16 -4.82 28.32
N THR A 5 -43.68 -4.47 27.15
CA THR A 5 -42.96 -4.75 25.90
C THR A 5 -41.70 -3.93 25.95
N SER A 6 -40.54 -4.63 25.99
CA SER A 6 -39.21 -4.01 25.87
C SER A 6 -39.21 -3.29 24.52
N GLU A 7 -39.23 -1.98 24.54
CA GLU A 7 -39.12 -1.16 23.34
C GLU A 7 -37.63 -0.79 23.18
N SER A 8 -37.03 -1.28 22.12
CA SER A 8 -35.68 -0.85 21.74
C SER A 8 -35.74 0.44 20.92
N LEU A 9 -34.92 1.40 21.25
CA LEU A 9 -34.75 2.64 20.52
C LEU A 9 -33.78 2.44 19.35
N PHE A 10 -34.22 2.71 18.12
CA PHE A 10 -33.40 2.66 16.91
C PHE A 10 -33.05 4.08 16.45
N LEU A 11 -31.79 4.41 16.41
CA LEU A 11 -31.30 5.71 15.93
C LEU A 11 -30.30 5.51 14.81
N THR A 12 -30.49 6.20 13.70
CA THR A 12 -29.59 6.16 12.53
C THR A 12 -28.80 7.45 12.45
N SER A 13 -27.52 7.35 12.13
CA SER A 13 -26.59 8.43 11.87
C SER A 13 -25.95 8.26 10.49
N THR A 14 -24.85 8.99 10.23
CA THR A 14 -24.15 8.97 8.93
C THR A 14 -23.47 7.63 8.66
N TYR A 15 -22.88 7.02 9.69
CA TYR A 15 -22.02 5.85 9.53
C TYR A 15 -22.63 4.57 10.07
N GLY A 16 -23.83 4.62 10.65
CA GLY A 16 -24.49 3.42 11.13
C GLY A 16 -25.76 3.64 11.94
N THR A 17 -26.22 2.56 12.54
CA THR A 17 -27.44 2.52 13.35
C THR A 17 -27.13 1.94 14.72
N VAL A 18 -27.56 2.64 15.77
CA VAL A 18 -27.53 2.13 17.14
C VAL A 18 -28.89 1.62 17.55
N THR A 19 -28.91 0.52 18.26
CA THR A 19 -30.09 0.00 18.97
C THR A 19 -29.80 0.08 20.46
N ILE A 20 -30.60 0.80 21.22
CA ILE A 20 -30.49 0.96 22.68
C ILE A 20 -31.70 0.27 23.33
N ASN A 21 -31.44 -0.62 24.27
CA ASN A 21 -32.46 -1.36 25.01
C ASN A 21 -32.81 -0.65 26.33
N ASP A 22 -33.96 -0.96 26.90
CA ASP A 22 -34.45 -0.39 28.18
C ASP A 22 -33.51 -0.66 29.38
N ASP A 23 -32.71 -1.71 29.30
CA ASP A 23 -31.71 -2.05 30.35
C ASP A 23 -30.40 -1.27 30.21
N GLY A 24 -30.31 -0.37 29.20
CA GLY A 24 -29.13 0.41 28.89
C GLY A 24 -28.06 -0.29 28.06
N SER A 25 -28.26 -1.55 27.69
CA SER A 25 -27.42 -2.24 26.72
C SER A 25 -27.64 -1.66 25.31
N TYR A 26 -26.60 -1.66 24.49
CA TYR A 26 -26.72 -1.19 23.10
C TYR A 26 -25.92 -2.10 22.15
N SER A 27 -26.33 -2.04 20.90
CA SER A 27 -25.58 -2.58 19.77
C SER A 27 -25.48 -1.51 18.68
N TYR A 28 -24.36 -1.52 17.95
CA TYR A 28 -24.15 -0.62 16.81
C TYR A 28 -23.85 -1.47 15.58
N ALA A 29 -24.52 -1.13 14.48
CA ALA A 29 -24.26 -1.69 13.16
C ALA A 29 -23.75 -0.59 12.24
N ALA A 30 -22.51 -0.68 11.80
CA ALA A 30 -21.93 0.23 10.83
C ALA A 30 -22.62 0.07 9.47
N ASP A 31 -22.86 1.18 8.77
CA ASP A 31 -23.27 1.18 7.37
C ASP A 31 -22.03 0.98 6.49
N GLN A 32 -21.91 -0.19 5.90
CA GLN A 32 -20.78 -0.56 5.06
C GLN A 32 -20.57 0.43 3.92
N ALA A 33 -21.63 0.85 3.24
CA ALA A 33 -21.51 1.80 2.12
C ALA A 33 -20.96 3.18 2.54
N ALA A 34 -21.21 3.60 3.80
CA ALA A 34 -20.69 4.86 4.33
C ALA A 34 -19.27 4.70 4.91
N THR A 35 -18.90 3.52 5.39
CA THR A 35 -17.62 3.25 6.08
C THR A 35 -16.53 2.67 5.18
N ASP A 36 -16.89 2.01 4.08
CA ASP A 36 -15.94 1.43 3.12
C ASP A 36 -14.97 2.45 2.50
N ASN A 37 -15.33 3.73 2.48
CA ASN A 37 -14.46 4.81 1.99
C ASN A 37 -13.48 5.35 3.04
N LEU A 38 -13.48 4.82 4.25
CA LEU A 38 -12.54 5.26 5.28
C LEU A 38 -11.17 4.62 5.05
N ALA A 39 -10.15 5.45 4.89
CA ALA A 39 -8.77 4.97 4.77
C ALA A 39 -8.35 4.18 6.02
N HIS A 40 -7.34 3.32 5.88
CA HIS A 40 -6.81 2.53 6.99
C HIS A 40 -6.47 3.42 8.20
N GLY A 41 -6.99 3.07 9.37
CA GLY A 41 -6.77 3.81 10.61
C GLY A 41 -7.48 5.17 10.72
N ALA A 42 -8.13 5.65 9.67
CA ALA A 42 -8.95 6.86 9.75
C ALA A 42 -10.13 6.63 10.70
N THR A 43 -10.48 7.64 11.50
CA THR A 43 -11.58 7.54 12.47
C THR A 43 -12.66 8.58 12.20
N VAL A 44 -13.90 8.15 12.34
CA VAL A 44 -15.10 9.00 12.35
C VAL A 44 -15.92 8.68 13.59
N THR A 45 -16.81 9.59 14.02
CA THR A 45 -17.63 9.37 15.21
C THR A 45 -19.08 9.72 14.93
N ASP A 46 -19.95 8.76 15.22
CA ASP A 46 -21.38 8.99 15.29
C ASP A 46 -21.79 9.38 16.71
N TYR A 47 -22.72 10.33 16.80
CA TYR A 47 -23.25 10.84 18.05
C TYR A 47 -24.74 10.59 18.12
N PHE A 48 -25.21 9.99 19.22
CA PHE A 48 -26.61 9.68 19.46
C PHE A 48 -27.05 10.26 20.80
N VAL A 49 -28.09 11.06 20.79
CA VAL A 49 -28.69 11.58 22.04
C VAL A 49 -29.81 10.64 22.46
N TYR A 50 -29.76 10.17 23.68
CA TYR A 50 -30.82 9.35 24.27
C TYR A 50 -31.33 9.97 25.57
N THR A 51 -32.56 9.66 25.94
CA THR A 51 -33.21 10.16 27.16
C THR A 51 -33.53 9.00 28.09
N VAL A 52 -33.15 9.13 29.32
CA VAL A 52 -33.52 8.20 30.41
C VAL A 52 -34.64 8.80 31.22
N THR A 53 -35.58 7.98 31.66
CA THR A 53 -36.72 8.41 32.46
C THR A 53 -36.84 7.52 33.71
N ASP A 54 -36.98 8.12 34.87
CA ASP A 54 -37.27 7.38 36.10
C ASP A 54 -38.75 6.95 36.18
N GLY A 55 -39.06 6.04 37.12
CA GLY A 55 -40.42 5.56 37.34
C GLY A 55 -41.40 6.62 37.83
N ASN A 56 -40.95 7.86 38.12
CA ASN A 56 -41.76 8.99 38.60
C ASN A 56 -41.98 10.06 37.51
N GLY A 57 -41.41 9.84 36.29
CA GLY A 57 -41.58 10.72 35.14
C GLY A 57 -40.55 11.83 35.02
N SER A 58 -39.51 11.87 35.87
CA SER A 58 -38.37 12.74 35.63
C SER A 58 -37.49 12.18 34.53
N SER A 59 -36.93 13.02 33.69
CA SER A 59 -36.08 12.60 32.56
C SER A 59 -34.83 13.46 32.46
N ASP A 60 -33.76 12.82 31.97
CA ASP A 60 -32.48 13.47 31.60
C ASP A 60 -31.97 12.90 30.30
N SER A 61 -31.12 13.65 29.61
CA SER A 61 -30.57 13.24 28.31
C SER A 61 -29.07 13.19 28.34
N ALA A 62 -28.51 12.18 27.65
CA ALA A 62 -27.08 12.03 27.49
C ALA A 62 -26.74 11.69 26.02
N GLU A 63 -25.46 11.80 25.70
CA GLU A 63 -24.93 11.48 24.38
C GLU A 63 -24.13 10.19 24.43
N LEU A 64 -24.35 9.33 23.45
CA LEU A 64 -23.51 8.16 23.17
C LEU A 64 -22.68 8.46 21.94
N ALA A 65 -21.36 8.43 22.07
CA ALA A 65 -20.41 8.60 20.97
C ALA A 65 -19.84 7.22 20.57
N ILE A 66 -19.97 6.87 19.31
CA ILE A 66 -19.41 5.63 18.72
C ILE A 66 -18.32 6.01 17.72
N THR A 67 -17.10 5.63 18.00
CA THR A 67 -15.97 5.82 17.08
C THR A 67 -15.83 4.62 16.17
N ILE A 68 -15.82 4.87 14.88
CA ILE A 68 -15.63 3.88 13.81
C ILE A 68 -14.23 4.10 13.23
N THR A 69 -13.47 3.03 13.11
CA THR A 69 -12.13 3.05 12.51
C THR A 69 -12.18 2.41 11.14
N GLY A 70 -11.67 3.11 10.13
CA GLY A 70 -11.56 2.63 8.76
C GLY A 70 -10.61 1.44 8.66
N ARG A 71 -10.96 0.50 7.80
CA ARG A 71 -10.22 -0.73 7.51
C ARG A 71 -9.82 -0.84 6.04
N GLY A 72 -9.68 0.27 5.32
CA GLY A 72 -9.13 0.25 3.97
C GLY A 72 -7.73 -0.41 3.90
N PRO A 73 -7.17 -0.63 2.71
CA PRO A 73 -5.83 -1.18 2.55
C PRO A 73 -4.79 -0.34 3.29
N GLY A 74 -3.78 -0.99 3.82
CA GLY A 74 -2.62 -0.33 4.44
C GLY A 74 -1.35 -0.87 3.80
N ALA A 75 -0.70 -0.05 2.96
CA ALA A 75 0.53 -0.41 2.28
C ALA A 75 1.75 -0.13 3.17
N VAL A 76 2.74 -1.01 3.13
CA VAL A 76 3.97 -0.96 3.91
C VAL A 76 5.16 -0.83 2.97
N ASP A 77 6.14 -0.01 3.34
CA ASP A 77 7.34 0.19 2.53
C ASP A 77 8.23 -1.06 2.49
N ASP A 78 8.67 -1.45 1.29
CA ASP A 78 9.52 -2.60 1.01
C ASP A 78 10.96 -2.23 0.71
N THR A 79 11.87 -3.18 0.91
CA THR A 79 13.28 -3.05 0.51
C THR A 79 13.82 -4.34 -0.10
N ASP A 80 14.70 -4.21 -1.10
CA ASP A 80 15.45 -5.33 -1.66
C ASP A 80 16.83 -4.90 -2.12
N THR A 81 17.69 -5.85 -2.49
CA THR A 81 19.05 -5.60 -2.93
C THR A 81 19.41 -6.43 -4.14
N VAL A 82 20.23 -5.87 -5.03
CA VAL A 82 20.70 -6.55 -6.24
C VAL A 82 22.12 -6.08 -6.59
N ALA A 83 22.94 -6.94 -7.17
CA ALA A 83 24.17 -6.52 -7.80
C ALA A 83 23.87 -5.79 -9.12
N GLU A 84 24.72 -4.86 -9.55
CA GLU A 84 24.71 -4.39 -10.92
C GLU A 84 24.79 -5.58 -11.89
N ASN A 85 24.24 -5.47 -13.09
CA ASN A 85 24.10 -6.60 -14.03
C ASN A 85 23.23 -7.77 -13.51
N GLY A 86 22.66 -7.64 -12.30
CA GLY A 86 21.81 -8.65 -11.68
C GLY A 86 20.32 -8.45 -11.92
N SER A 87 19.55 -9.41 -11.48
CA SER A 87 18.09 -9.32 -11.52
C SER A 87 17.47 -9.92 -10.26
N LEU A 88 16.32 -9.38 -9.88
CA LEU A 88 15.42 -9.89 -8.85
C LEU A 88 14.22 -10.55 -9.50
N ASN A 89 13.74 -11.61 -8.87
CA ASN A 89 12.47 -12.24 -9.20
C ASN A 89 11.81 -12.66 -7.87
N ARG A 90 10.77 -11.93 -7.48
CA ARG A 90 10.02 -12.18 -6.25
C ARG A 90 8.63 -12.67 -6.62
N ASN A 91 8.22 -13.79 -6.05
CA ASN A 91 6.84 -14.27 -6.16
C ASN A 91 5.93 -13.47 -5.20
N ALA A 92 4.62 -13.63 -5.31
CA ALA A 92 3.64 -12.92 -4.48
C ALA A 92 3.89 -13.07 -2.96
N ALA A 93 4.37 -14.23 -2.51
CA ALA A 93 4.65 -14.46 -1.08
C ALA A 93 5.89 -13.70 -0.55
N ALA A 94 6.71 -13.13 -1.42
CA ALA A 94 7.87 -12.30 -1.11
C ALA A 94 7.86 -11.02 -1.97
N GLY A 95 6.71 -10.65 -2.49
CA GLY A 95 6.45 -9.45 -3.29
C GLY A 95 5.99 -8.29 -2.42
N VAL A 96 5.68 -7.18 -3.07
CA VAL A 96 5.32 -5.91 -2.40
C VAL A 96 4.01 -5.93 -1.62
N LEU A 97 3.18 -6.97 -1.74
CA LEU A 97 1.95 -7.13 -0.95
C LEU A 97 2.10 -8.11 0.22
N ALA A 98 3.32 -8.63 0.48
CA ALA A 98 3.51 -9.73 1.42
C ALA A 98 3.24 -9.36 2.87
N ASP A 99 3.49 -8.12 3.26
CA ASP A 99 3.28 -7.55 4.60
C ASP A 99 2.24 -6.42 4.62
N ASP A 100 1.60 -6.14 3.49
CA ASP A 100 0.51 -5.19 3.38
C ASP A 100 -0.75 -5.70 4.09
N ASN A 101 -1.53 -4.75 4.63
CA ASN A 101 -2.77 -5.07 5.33
C ASN A 101 -3.97 -4.91 4.40
N THR A 102 -4.74 -5.98 4.22
CA THR A 102 -5.98 -5.96 3.44
C THR A 102 -7.09 -5.14 4.10
N GLY A 103 -6.97 -4.88 5.41
CA GLY A 103 -7.94 -4.13 6.20
C GLY A 103 -9.22 -4.90 6.52
N ASP A 104 -9.83 -5.50 5.56
CA ASP A 104 -10.99 -6.40 5.64
C ASP A 104 -10.66 -7.78 5.03
N THR A 105 -11.64 -8.51 4.53
CA THR A 105 -11.45 -9.87 3.97
C THR A 105 -11.13 -9.86 2.46
N GLU A 106 -10.91 -8.70 1.86
CA GLU A 106 -10.69 -8.56 0.43
C GLU A 106 -9.20 -8.69 0.07
N ASN A 107 -8.92 -9.03 -1.17
CA ASN A 107 -7.55 -9.13 -1.65
C ASN A 107 -7.03 -7.75 -2.07
N LEU A 108 -5.72 -7.54 -1.90
CA LEU A 108 -5.04 -6.38 -2.46
C LEU A 108 -4.57 -6.66 -3.87
N ILE A 109 -4.61 -5.63 -4.69
CA ILE A 109 -4.00 -5.61 -6.02
C ILE A 109 -3.13 -4.38 -6.20
N VAL A 110 -1.97 -4.55 -6.86
CA VAL A 110 -1.16 -3.43 -7.34
C VAL A 110 -1.77 -2.88 -8.61
N THR A 111 -2.00 -1.58 -8.68
CA THR A 111 -2.62 -0.94 -9.84
C THR A 111 -1.69 -0.01 -10.60
N ARG A 112 -0.72 0.60 -9.93
CA ARG A 112 0.18 1.59 -10.51
C ARG A 112 1.55 1.53 -9.87
N ILE A 113 2.57 1.84 -10.65
CA ILE A 113 3.95 2.00 -10.22
C ILE A 113 4.50 3.31 -10.80
N SER A 114 5.34 4.02 -10.05
CA SER A 114 6.07 5.18 -10.54
C SER A 114 7.48 5.21 -9.95
N SER A 115 8.48 5.57 -10.77
CA SER A 115 9.84 5.81 -10.31
C SER A 115 9.96 7.20 -9.71
N ASN A 116 10.48 7.29 -8.49
CA ASN A 116 10.62 8.56 -7.78
C ASN A 116 11.80 9.40 -8.32
N SER A 117 12.78 8.76 -8.97
CA SER A 117 13.97 9.44 -9.53
C SER A 117 13.77 9.91 -10.96
N THR A 118 13.13 9.12 -11.82
CA THR A 118 12.96 9.43 -13.24
C THR A 118 11.61 10.04 -13.58
N GLY A 119 10.61 9.89 -12.70
CA GLY A 119 9.22 10.28 -12.95
C GLY A 119 8.47 9.37 -13.93
N ASN A 120 9.10 8.30 -14.43
CA ASN A 120 8.42 7.30 -15.25
C ASN A 120 7.33 6.59 -14.44
N ALA A 121 6.23 6.27 -15.08
CA ALA A 121 5.12 5.58 -14.44
C ALA A 121 4.45 4.60 -15.39
N GLY A 122 3.84 3.56 -14.83
CA GLY A 122 3.09 2.53 -15.53
C GLY A 122 2.01 1.91 -14.65
N ASN A 123 1.13 1.16 -15.27
CA ASN A 123 0.20 0.29 -14.54
C ASN A 123 0.94 -1.00 -14.15
N ALA A 124 0.30 -1.81 -13.29
CA ALA A 124 0.80 -3.16 -13.02
C ALA A 124 1.08 -3.93 -14.32
N THR A 125 2.08 -4.79 -14.31
CA THR A 125 2.61 -5.56 -15.44
C THR A 125 3.38 -4.76 -16.50
N GLN A 126 3.48 -3.43 -16.36
CA GLN A 126 4.30 -2.59 -17.25
C GLN A 126 5.68 -2.34 -16.63
N GLY A 127 6.72 -2.41 -17.46
CA GLY A 127 8.08 -2.06 -17.02
C GLY A 127 8.20 -0.56 -16.78
N VAL A 128 8.66 -0.17 -15.59
CA VAL A 128 8.93 1.21 -15.19
C VAL A 128 10.43 1.40 -15.02
N LEU A 129 11.02 2.29 -15.82
CA LEU A 129 12.45 2.57 -15.81
C LEU A 129 12.79 3.49 -14.62
N GLY A 130 13.68 3.02 -13.75
CA GLY A 130 14.38 3.78 -12.72
C GLY A 130 15.68 4.39 -13.24
N THR A 131 16.56 4.78 -12.33
CA THR A 131 17.91 5.25 -12.65
C THR A 131 18.83 4.10 -13.04
N TYR A 132 18.79 3.02 -12.27
CA TYR A 132 19.73 1.90 -12.38
C TYR A 132 19.11 0.68 -13.05
N GLY A 133 17.78 0.57 -13.10
CA GLY A 133 17.14 -0.60 -13.65
C GLY A 133 15.67 -0.41 -14.02
N THR A 134 15.07 -1.52 -14.45
CA THR A 134 13.65 -1.57 -14.82
C THR A 134 12.90 -2.48 -13.86
N LEU A 135 11.87 -1.95 -13.23
CA LEU A 135 10.94 -2.67 -12.35
C LEU A 135 9.67 -3.03 -13.11
N THR A 136 9.20 -4.26 -12.94
CA THR A 136 7.86 -4.70 -13.35
C THR A 136 7.20 -5.38 -12.15
N VAL A 137 6.04 -4.89 -11.71
CA VAL A 137 5.24 -5.46 -10.62
C VAL A 137 3.94 -6.01 -11.21
N ALA A 138 3.55 -7.22 -10.85
CA ALA A 138 2.26 -7.79 -11.23
C ALA A 138 1.15 -7.39 -10.25
N ASP A 139 -0.11 -7.62 -10.63
CA ASP A 139 -1.27 -7.29 -9.81
C ASP A 139 -1.25 -7.99 -8.44
N ASP A 140 -0.68 -9.20 -8.36
CA ASP A 140 -0.54 -10.00 -7.14
C ASP A 140 0.64 -9.58 -6.25
N GLY A 141 1.33 -8.48 -6.59
CA GLY A 141 2.49 -7.98 -5.87
C GLY A 141 3.81 -8.67 -6.20
N SER A 142 3.81 -9.74 -6.97
CA SER A 142 5.05 -10.34 -7.47
C SER A 142 5.79 -9.34 -8.37
N TYR A 143 7.14 -9.36 -8.36
CA TYR A 143 7.89 -8.43 -9.19
C TYR A 143 9.20 -8.98 -9.73
N THR A 144 9.65 -8.35 -10.80
CA THR A 144 10.99 -8.50 -11.34
C THR A 144 11.67 -7.14 -11.44
N TYR A 145 12.95 -7.11 -11.15
CA TYR A 145 13.79 -5.95 -11.38
C TYR A 145 15.07 -6.38 -12.07
N ALA A 146 15.51 -5.63 -13.06
CA ALA A 146 16.78 -5.85 -13.74
C ALA A 146 17.62 -4.57 -13.67
N ALA A 147 18.81 -4.66 -13.08
CA ALA A 147 19.81 -3.59 -13.08
C ALA A 147 20.48 -3.57 -14.46
N ASN A 148 19.92 -2.87 -15.42
CA ASN A 148 20.24 -2.99 -16.85
C ASN A 148 20.48 -1.64 -17.55
N THR A 149 20.77 -0.59 -16.79
CA THR A 149 21.08 0.74 -17.36
C THR A 149 22.57 0.99 -17.39
N ALA A 150 22.98 1.94 -18.24
CA ALA A 150 24.37 2.40 -18.24
C ALA A 150 24.81 3.04 -16.91
N ALA A 151 23.86 3.51 -16.08
CA ALA A 151 24.17 4.02 -14.76
C ALA A 151 24.46 2.90 -13.75
N ALA A 152 23.82 1.73 -13.91
CA ALA A 152 24.14 0.53 -13.12
C ALA A 152 25.53 0.01 -13.49
N GLU A 153 25.82 -0.16 -14.78
CA GLU A 153 27.08 -0.61 -15.32
C GLU A 153 28.30 0.28 -14.95
N ALA A 154 28.06 1.49 -14.54
CA ALA A 154 29.11 2.45 -14.16
C ALA A 154 29.41 2.43 -12.65
N LEU A 155 28.80 1.56 -11.88
CA LEU A 155 29.05 1.45 -10.45
C LEU A 155 30.38 0.74 -10.22
N ALA A 156 31.19 1.26 -9.30
CA ALA A 156 32.46 0.65 -8.98
C ALA A 156 32.28 -0.40 -7.86
N ALA A 157 33.17 -1.38 -7.83
CA ALA A 157 33.23 -2.35 -6.73
C ALA A 157 33.28 -1.65 -5.37
N GLY A 158 32.31 -1.96 -4.51
CA GLY A 158 32.16 -1.32 -3.19
C GLY A 158 31.17 -0.18 -3.15
N ASP A 159 30.59 0.25 -4.27
CA ASP A 159 29.44 1.15 -4.29
C ASP A 159 28.19 0.38 -3.80
N ASN A 160 27.74 0.71 -2.59
CA ASN A 160 26.65 -0.02 -1.92
C ASN A 160 25.51 0.88 -1.45
N SER A 161 25.43 2.11 -1.97
CA SER A 161 24.47 3.12 -1.52
C SER A 161 23.56 3.66 -2.63
N GLN A 162 23.65 3.10 -3.81
CA GLN A 162 22.84 3.51 -4.95
C GLN A 162 21.46 2.84 -4.85
N THR A 163 20.42 3.62 -5.05
CA THR A 163 19.04 3.10 -4.91
C THR A 163 18.15 3.56 -6.05
N ASP A 164 17.28 2.65 -6.50
CA ASP A 164 16.05 3.01 -7.18
C ASP A 164 14.89 2.94 -6.19
N VAL A 165 14.07 3.98 -6.15
CA VAL A 165 12.87 4.04 -5.32
C VAL A 165 11.65 4.15 -6.23
N PHE A 166 10.72 3.22 -6.04
CA PHE A 166 9.47 3.18 -6.77
C PHE A 166 8.31 3.31 -5.78
N THR A 167 7.36 4.18 -6.08
CA THR A 167 6.08 4.24 -5.37
C THR A 167 5.09 3.33 -6.10
N TYR A 168 4.45 2.43 -5.38
CA TYR A 168 3.36 1.62 -5.90
C TYR A 168 2.04 1.97 -5.22
N THR A 169 0.93 1.75 -5.92
CA THR A 169 -0.42 1.98 -5.42
C THR A 169 -1.13 0.65 -5.31
N VAL A 170 -1.61 0.34 -4.12
CA VAL A 170 -2.48 -0.81 -3.86
C VAL A 170 -3.94 -0.38 -3.82
N LYS A 171 -4.81 -1.29 -4.20
CA LYS A 171 -6.27 -1.17 -4.00
C LYS A 171 -6.80 -2.48 -3.47
N ASP A 172 -7.92 -2.40 -2.75
CA ASP A 172 -8.79 -3.54 -2.55
C ASP A 172 -9.38 -3.99 -3.89
N ASP A 173 -9.81 -5.24 -4.02
CA ASP A 173 -10.30 -5.80 -5.27
C ASP A 173 -11.69 -5.23 -5.67
N ASN A 174 -12.43 -4.60 -4.75
CA ASN A 174 -13.62 -3.81 -5.05
C ASN A 174 -13.28 -2.41 -5.62
N GLY A 175 -12.02 -1.98 -5.52
CA GLY A 175 -11.48 -0.76 -6.12
C GLY A 175 -11.90 0.55 -5.45
N VAL A 176 -12.51 0.48 -4.25
CA VAL A 176 -13.03 1.66 -3.54
C VAL A 176 -11.92 2.40 -2.82
N ASN A 177 -11.05 1.68 -2.10
CA ASN A 177 -9.96 2.25 -1.32
C ASN A 177 -8.60 2.00 -1.96
N SER A 178 -7.67 2.88 -1.69
CA SER A 178 -6.29 2.75 -2.14
C SER A 178 -5.32 3.33 -1.13
N ASP A 179 -4.12 2.76 -1.09
CA ASP A 179 -2.98 3.29 -0.36
C ASP A 179 -1.72 3.21 -1.21
N THR A 180 -0.63 3.82 -0.75
CA THR A 180 0.63 3.84 -1.48
C THR A 180 1.79 3.58 -0.54
N ALA A 181 2.74 2.77 -1.02
CA ALA A 181 4.02 2.57 -0.36
C ALA A 181 5.17 2.60 -1.38
N THR A 182 6.38 2.45 -0.88
CA THR A 182 7.58 2.47 -1.71
C THR A 182 8.29 1.12 -1.69
N LEU A 183 8.84 0.72 -2.86
CA LEU A 183 9.85 -0.33 -2.97
C LEU A 183 11.19 0.35 -3.22
N THR A 184 12.12 0.20 -2.27
CA THR A 184 13.49 0.68 -2.39
C THR A 184 14.42 -0.47 -2.75
N ILE A 185 15.05 -0.41 -3.92
CA ILE A 185 16.02 -1.41 -4.39
C ILE A 185 17.40 -0.79 -4.29
N THR A 186 18.28 -1.40 -3.50
CA THR A 186 19.70 -1.02 -3.40
C THR A 186 20.51 -1.81 -4.41
N ILE A 187 21.29 -1.10 -5.22
CA ILE A 187 22.17 -1.67 -6.24
C ILE A 187 23.61 -1.63 -5.71
N HIS A 188 24.27 -2.78 -5.77
CA HIS A 188 25.67 -2.95 -5.38
C HIS A 188 26.56 -3.06 -6.61
N GLY A 189 27.59 -2.20 -6.67
CA GLY A 189 28.63 -2.30 -7.67
C GLY A 189 29.50 -3.54 -7.44
N VAL A 190 29.87 -4.21 -8.52
CA VAL A 190 30.82 -5.33 -8.54
C VAL A 190 32.07 -4.95 -9.33
N ASP A 191 33.10 -5.77 -9.25
CA ASP A 191 34.34 -5.54 -10.01
C ASP A 191 34.13 -5.98 -11.47
N ASP A 192 34.26 -5.03 -12.41
CA ASP A 192 34.15 -5.31 -13.82
C ASP A 192 35.44 -5.90 -14.38
N ASP A 193 35.33 -6.98 -15.13
CA ASP A 193 36.46 -7.54 -15.84
C ASP A 193 36.96 -6.55 -16.92
N PRO A 194 38.27 -6.28 -16.98
CA PRO A 194 38.83 -5.36 -17.99
C PRO A 194 38.62 -5.92 -19.39
N VAL A 195 37.98 -5.13 -20.26
CA VAL A 195 37.78 -5.47 -21.68
C VAL A 195 38.88 -4.87 -22.51
N GLY A 196 39.82 -5.72 -23.00
CA GLY A 196 40.79 -5.31 -23.97
C GLY A 196 40.19 -5.12 -25.37
N THR A 197 40.36 -3.96 -25.95
CA THR A 197 40.05 -3.72 -27.38
C THR A 197 41.26 -3.99 -28.24
N SER A 198 41.09 -4.69 -29.37
CA SER A 198 42.16 -4.92 -30.34
C SER A 198 42.47 -3.64 -31.11
N ASP A 199 43.74 -3.18 -31.01
CA ASP A 199 44.21 -2.07 -31.80
C ASP A 199 44.83 -2.61 -33.10
N SER A 200 44.59 -1.97 -34.23
CA SER A 200 45.23 -2.26 -35.50
C SER A 200 46.02 -1.03 -35.99
N GLY A 201 47.29 -1.18 -36.21
CA GLY A 201 48.13 -0.17 -36.83
C GLY A 201 48.51 -0.59 -38.23
N ALA A 202 48.50 0.35 -39.19
CA ALA A 202 49.10 0.15 -40.48
C ALA A 202 50.45 0.89 -40.53
N VAL A 203 51.47 0.24 -41.00
CA VAL A 203 52.77 0.87 -41.30
C VAL A 203 52.93 0.94 -42.80
N ASP A 204 53.24 2.09 -43.29
CA ASP A 204 53.56 2.30 -44.71
C ASP A 204 55.03 1.96 -44.95
N ASP A 205 55.31 1.14 -45.95
CA ASP A 205 56.66 0.61 -46.29
C ASP A 205 57.54 1.64 -47.03
N ASP A 206 57.08 2.87 -47.21
CA ASP A 206 57.75 3.89 -48.05
C ASP A 206 58.83 4.71 -47.30
N GLN A 207 59.44 4.19 -46.25
CA GLN A 207 60.64 4.81 -45.63
C GLN A 207 61.90 4.11 -46.06
N GLN A 208 62.50 4.56 -47.18
CA GLN A 208 63.90 4.35 -47.51
C GLN A 208 64.77 5.54 -47.07
#